data_889aac41eacce74e5ac08d827a695091
#
_entry.id   889aac41eacce74e5ac08d827a695091
#
_cell.length_a   1.000
_cell.length_b   1.000
_cell.length_c   1.000
_cell.angle_alpha   90.00
_cell.angle_beta   90.00
_cell.angle_gamma   90.00
#
_symmetry.space_group_name_H-M   'P 1'
#
loop_
_entity.id
_entity.type
_entity.pdbx_description
1 polymer ?
#
loop_
_entity_poly.entity_id
_entity_poly.type
_entity_poly.pdbx_seq_one_letter_code
_entity_poly.pdbx_strand_id
1 'polypeptide(L)'
;VLTRPIIVLFSFACGLAVATIYFSQPLLDTIGAQFSIPTAQVGIVLTLTQIGYAIGLLLIVPLGDIVQSRRLIVGQTVALAVALLATAVSPNAWTFLTSITALGGLAVVTQVMVTYTAVHAAPARQGWAIGVVTGGIISGILLSRTVSGVLSDLLGWRSVYLIAAAAATATAGILMRVLPRATRSRTGLHYGQLLTSTLRLLRDEPVLRSRSVIAMLIFAAITVLLTPMVLPLTAAPYHLSHTEVGLFGLAGAAGALGAFKAGSWCDNGLASRVTGIGLWLMSAAWLLAATLRWSLIGLAIAVVIIDFGLQSVHVANQSLIYRLDADLHGRLTAAYMTFYSIGSAAGAIASTWAYSTHGWTGVCLLGASISLGTLTYWIGNSSNSGTEAAADIDSRCRDNAGHACTAQNGAHWS
;
A
#
# COMPACT_ATOMS: atom_id res chain seq x y z
N VAL A 1 -22.32 5.11 -17.55
CA VAL A 1 -21.00 4.73 -18.11
C VAL A 1 -20.03 5.89 -17.88
N LEU A 2 -18.86 5.60 -17.32
CA LEU A 2 -17.81 6.61 -17.09
C LEU A 2 -17.21 7.07 -18.42
N THR A 3 -17.14 8.40 -18.63
CA THR A 3 -16.46 9.00 -19.77
C THR A 3 -14.95 9.11 -19.52
N ARG A 4 -14.14 9.22 -20.60
CA ARG A 4 -12.68 9.37 -20.50
C ARG A 4 -12.25 10.53 -19.57
N PRO A 5 -12.83 11.75 -19.65
CA PRO A 5 -12.47 12.83 -18.75
C PRO A 5 -12.69 12.52 -17.26
N ILE A 6 -13.77 11.78 -16.94
CA ILE A 6 -14.05 11.39 -15.55
C ILE A 6 -13.01 10.37 -15.05
N ILE A 7 -12.56 9.44 -15.90
CA ILE A 7 -11.53 8.46 -15.55
C ILE A 7 -10.17 9.17 -15.29
N VAL A 8 -9.82 10.15 -16.12
CA VAL A 8 -8.61 10.99 -15.92
C VAL A 8 -8.73 11.81 -14.62
N LEU A 9 -9.90 12.40 -14.35
CA LEU A 9 -10.16 13.11 -13.09
C LEU A 9 -10.01 12.17 -11.87
N PHE A 10 -10.51 10.94 -11.97
CA PHE A 10 -10.34 9.94 -10.91
C PHE A 10 -8.86 9.54 -10.73
N SER A 11 -8.13 9.39 -11.83
CA SER A 11 -6.68 9.14 -11.80
C SER A 11 -5.94 10.24 -11.03
N PHE A 12 -6.23 11.50 -11.34
CA PHE A 12 -5.66 12.64 -10.61
C PHE A 12 -6.09 12.68 -9.14
N ALA A 13 -7.39 12.52 -8.87
CA ALA A 13 -7.94 12.54 -7.51
C ALA A 13 -7.35 11.42 -6.63
N CYS A 14 -7.22 10.22 -7.18
CA CYS A 14 -6.57 9.09 -6.50
C CYS A 14 -5.09 9.34 -6.25
N GLY A 15 -4.38 9.86 -7.25
CA GLY A 15 -2.97 10.23 -7.10
C GLY A 15 -2.76 11.28 -6.03
N LEU A 16 -3.58 12.35 -6.02
CA LEU A 16 -3.53 13.37 -4.99
C LEU A 16 -3.82 12.80 -3.60
N ALA A 17 -4.89 12.01 -3.44
CA ALA A 17 -5.28 11.46 -2.15
C ALA A 17 -4.20 10.53 -1.57
N VAL A 18 -3.61 9.64 -2.39
CA VAL A 18 -2.52 8.75 -1.95
C VAL A 18 -1.24 9.53 -1.67
N ALA A 19 -0.91 10.54 -2.48
CA ALA A 19 0.27 11.37 -2.27
C ALA A 19 0.31 11.98 -0.87
N THR A 20 -0.87 12.38 -0.32
CA THR A 20 -0.96 13.02 0.99
C THR A 20 -0.45 12.15 2.14
N ILE A 21 -0.51 10.82 2.00
CA ILE A 21 -0.01 9.85 3.00
C ILE A 21 1.52 9.94 3.13
N TYR A 22 2.21 10.29 2.04
CA TYR A 22 3.67 10.24 1.95
C TYR A 22 4.35 11.61 2.03
N PHE A 23 3.60 12.71 2.05
CA PHE A 23 4.14 14.07 2.09
C PHE A 23 5.07 14.34 3.28
N SER A 24 4.77 13.76 4.42
CA SER A 24 5.56 13.98 5.64
C SER A 24 6.91 13.26 5.62
N GLN A 25 7.14 12.24 4.77
CA GLN A 25 8.36 11.43 4.80
C GLN A 25 9.65 12.25 4.63
N PRO A 26 9.81 13.09 3.58
CA PRO A 26 11.01 13.89 3.43
C PRO A 26 11.07 15.10 4.36
N LEU A 27 10.04 15.34 5.18
CA LEU A 27 9.90 16.54 6.03
C LEU A 27 9.95 16.21 7.53
N LEU A 28 10.26 14.97 7.90
CA LEU A 28 10.19 14.52 9.29
C LEU A 28 11.15 15.26 10.23
N ASP A 29 12.33 15.66 9.76
CA ASP A 29 13.28 16.47 10.48
C ASP A 29 12.72 17.86 10.82
N THR A 30 12.17 18.54 9.81
CA THR A 30 11.57 19.86 9.95
C THR A 30 10.32 19.83 10.83
N ILE A 31 9.44 18.82 10.62
CA ILE A 31 8.23 18.63 11.44
C ILE A 31 8.62 18.30 12.89
N GLY A 32 9.61 17.43 13.08
CA GLY A 32 10.13 17.07 14.40
C GLY A 32 10.67 18.28 15.14
N ALA A 33 11.50 19.10 14.47
CA ALA A 33 12.04 20.35 15.05
C ALA A 33 10.92 21.34 15.38
N GLN A 34 9.96 21.55 14.49
CA GLN A 34 8.84 22.51 14.67
C GLN A 34 7.98 22.17 15.90
N PHE A 35 7.70 20.89 16.13
CA PHE A 35 6.80 20.44 17.20
C PHE A 35 7.54 19.85 18.40
N SER A 36 8.87 19.96 18.43
CA SER A 36 9.74 19.42 19.50
C SER A 36 9.51 17.92 19.72
N ILE A 37 9.28 17.16 18.64
CA ILE A 37 9.13 15.70 18.69
C ILE A 37 10.54 15.09 18.66
N PRO A 38 10.93 14.28 19.69
CA PRO A 38 12.24 13.64 19.71
C PRO A 38 12.48 12.77 18.47
N THR A 39 13.71 12.72 17.96
CA THR A 39 14.10 11.93 16.78
C THR A 39 13.67 10.46 16.90
N ALA A 40 13.76 9.87 18.11
CA ALA A 40 13.30 8.50 18.38
C ALA A 40 11.81 8.29 18.11
N GLN A 41 11.01 9.34 18.22
CA GLN A 41 9.55 9.29 18.15
C GLN A 41 8.99 9.94 16.88
N VAL A 42 9.80 10.60 16.06
CA VAL A 42 9.29 11.35 14.89
C VAL A 42 8.56 10.46 13.89
N GLY A 43 8.86 9.17 13.85
CA GLY A 43 8.14 8.17 13.07
C GLY A 43 6.64 8.05 13.42
N ILE A 44 6.21 8.57 14.59
CA ILE A 44 4.80 8.61 15.00
C ILE A 44 3.93 9.34 13.96
N VAL A 45 4.48 10.29 13.23
CA VAL A 45 3.79 11.03 12.17
C VAL A 45 3.28 10.08 11.09
N LEU A 46 4.16 9.21 10.56
CA LEU A 46 3.75 8.20 9.59
C LEU A 46 2.95 7.07 10.23
N THR A 47 3.33 6.66 11.43
CA THR A 47 2.60 5.63 12.19
C THR A 47 1.13 5.99 12.31
N LEU A 48 0.81 7.19 12.77
CA LEU A 48 -0.57 7.66 12.92
C LEU A 48 -1.28 7.84 11.58
N THR A 49 -0.58 8.31 10.55
CA THR A 49 -1.13 8.38 9.19
C THR A 49 -1.56 6.99 8.71
N GLN A 50 -0.72 5.98 8.90
CA GLN A 50 -0.99 4.61 8.47
C GLN A 50 -2.05 3.92 9.33
N ILE A 51 -2.09 4.19 10.63
CA ILE A 51 -3.18 3.74 11.52
C ILE A 51 -4.51 4.35 11.06
N GLY A 52 -4.53 5.65 10.78
CA GLY A 52 -5.69 6.32 10.21
C GLY A 52 -6.14 5.64 8.92
N TYR A 53 -5.21 5.34 8.01
CA TYR A 53 -5.50 4.65 6.75
C TYR A 53 -6.06 3.24 6.98
N ALA A 54 -5.49 2.45 7.90
CA ALA A 54 -6.01 1.14 8.26
C ALA A 54 -7.44 1.20 8.82
N ILE A 55 -7.71 2.16 9.72
CA ILE A 55 -9.05 2.42 10.25
C ILE A 55 -10.01 2.80 9.12
N GLY A 56 -9.58 3.67 8.21
CA GLY A 56 -10.36 4.07 7.04
C GLY A 56 -10.69 2.90 6.12
N LEU A 57 -9.74 2.00 5.86
CA LEU A 57 -9.96 0.78 5.07
C LEU A 57 -11.01 -0.13 5.69
N LEU A 58 -10.97 -0.30 7.00
CA LEU A 58 -11.91 -1.16 7.71
C LEU A 58 -13.29 -0.52 7.85
N LEU A 59 -13.36 0.78 8.15
CA LEU A 59 -14.62 1.43 8.49
C LEU A 59 -15.26 2.17 7.31
N ILE A 60 -14.48 2.80 6.43
CA ILE A 60 -15.03 3.68 5.40
C ILE A 60 -15.23 2.95 4.07
N VAL A 61 -14.30 2.06 3.68
CA VAL A 61 -14.41 1.35 2.40
C VAL A 61 -15.69 0.52 2.31
N PRO A 62 -16.12 -0.22 3.34
CA PRO A 62 -17.40 -0.97 3.30
C PRO A 62 -18.65 -0.09 3.17
N LEU A 63 -18.57 1.20 3.53
CA LEU A 63 -19.67 2.14 3.30
C LEU A 63 -19.96 2.34 1.81
N GLY A 64 -18.98 2.06 0.93
CA GLY A 64 -19.18 2.09 -0.53
C GLY A 64 -20.26 1.16 -1.04
N ASP A 65 -20.57 0.08 -0.30
CA ASP A 65 -21.61 -0.87 -0.64
C ASP A 65 -23.02 -0.43 -0.18
N ILE A 66 -23.10 0.50 0.78
CA ILE A 66 -24.35 0.93 1.42
C ILE A 66 -24.72 2.36 1.04
N VAL A 67 -23.73 3.27 1.08
CA VAL A 67 -23.92 4.69 0.83
C VAL A 67 -23.83 5.00 -0.66
N GLN A 68 -24.62 5.97 -1.12
CA GLN A 68 -24.54 6.47 -2.48
C GLN A 68 -23.10 6.90 -2.81
N SER A 69 -22.50 6.27 -3.82
CA SER A 69 -21.06 6.44 -4.18
C SER A 69 -20.66 7.90 -4.39
N ARG A 70 -21.52 8.72 -5.03
CA ARG A 70 -21.27 10.14 -5.20
C ARG A 70 -21.13 10.87 -3.86
N ARG A 71 -22.06 10.64 -2.90
CA ARG A 71 -22.01 11.27 -1.57
C ARG A 71 -20.77 10.86 -0.82
N LEU A 72 -20.41 9.57 -0.91
CA LEU A 72 -19.24 9.04 -0.24
C LEU A 72 -17.95 9.63 -0.81
N ILE A 73 -17.76 9.58 -2.14
CA ILE A 73 -16.55 10.09 -2.82
C ILE A 73 -16.39 11.58 -2.57
N VAL A 74 -17.44 12.37 -2.83
CA VAL A 74 -17.37 13.83 -2.64
C VAL A 74 -17.20 14.19 -1.19
N GLY A 75 -17.97 13.58 -0.28
CA GLY A 75 -17.86 13.82 1.16
C GLY A 75 -16.48 13.51 1.72
N GLN A 76 -15.89 12.38 1.33
CA GLN A 76 -14.52 12.04 1.72
C GLN A 76 -13.48 13.00 1.14
N THR A 77 -13.63 13.43 -0.12
CA THR A 77 -12.68 14.38 -0.74
C THR A 77 -12.75 15.75 -0.08
N VAL A 78 -13.97 16.22 0.30
CA VAL A 78 -14.14 17.47 1.09
C VAL A 78 -13.53 17.31 2.47
N ALA A 79 -13.81 16.22 3.16
CA ALA A 79 -13.25 15.94 4.48
C ALA A 79 -11.71 15.88 4.43
N LEU A 80 -11.14 15.24 3.37
CA LEU A 80 -9.70 15.21 3.13
C LEU A 80 -9.12 16.62 2.96
N ALA A 81 -9.80 17.49 2.19
CA ALA A 81 -9.39 18.89 2.04
C ALA A 81 -9.38 19.62 3.39
N VAL A 82 -10.39 19.40 4.23
CA VAL A 82 -10.45 19.97 5.59
C VAL A 82 -9.33 19.42 6.47
N ALA A 83 -9.06 18.12 6.44
CA ALA A 83 -7.96 17.51 7.20
C ALA A 83 -6.59 18.06 6.76
N LEU A 84 -6.38 18.24 5.45
CA LEU A 84 -5.17 18.85 4.88
C LEU A 84 -5.00 20.30 5.37
N LEU A 85 -6.06 21.08 5.34
CA LEU A 85 -6.05 22.46 5.85
C LEU A 85 -5.74 22.48 7.36
N ALA A 86 -6.39 21.62 8.15
CA ALA A 86 -6.12 21.49 9.58
C ALA A 86 -4.67 21.12 9.87
N THR A 87 -4.09 20.22 9.07
CA THR A 87 -2.68 19.84 9.15
C THR A 87 -1.76 21.04 8.86
N ALA A 88 -2.07 21.81 7.82
CA ALA A 88 -1.28 22.97 7.42
C ALA A 88 -1.27 24.09 8.49
N VAL A 89 -2.41 24.35 9.11
CA VAL A 89 -2.57 25.44 10.10
C VAL A 89 -2.38 24.99 11.55
N SER A 90 -1.97 23.74 11.78
CA SER A 90 -1.83 23.16 13.12
C SER A 90 -0.86 23.98 14.00
N PRO A 91 -1.32 24.47 15.19
CA PRO A 91 -0.51 25.29 16.09
C PRO A 91 0.40 24.46 16.99
N ASN A 92 0.11 23.19 17.23
CA ASN A 92 0.84 22.30 18.14
C ASN A 92 0.85 20.86 17.65
N ALA A 93 1.69 20.02 18.28
CA ALA A 93 1.87 18.61 17.92
C ALA A 93 0.55 17.82 17.96
N TRP A 94 -0.30 18.03 18.96
CA TRP A 94 -1.54 17.26 19.12
C TRP A 94 -2.53 17.51 17.98
N THR A 95 -2.74 18.78 17.60
CA THR A 95 -3.61 19.12 16.47
C THR A 95 -3.03 18.63 15.14
N PHE A 96 -1.70 18.67 14.99
CA PHE A 96 -1.02 18.11 13.84
C PHE A 96 -1.21 16.59 13.75
N LEU A 97 -0.93 15.86 14.84
CA LEU A 97 -1.02 14.39 14.86
C LEU A 97 -2.45 13.89 14.67
N THR A 98 -3.44 14.57 15.27
CA THR A 98 -4.86 14.22 15.06
C THR A 98 -5.31 14.48 13.64
N SER A 99 -4.92 15.63 13.05
CA SER A 99 -5.30 15.96 11.67
C SER A 99 -4.64 15.05 10.64
N ILE A 100 -3.38 14.64 10.85
CA ILE A 100 -2.70 13.73 9.93
C ILE A 100 -3.23 12.29 10.05
N THR A 101 -3.72 11.89 11.24
CA THR A 101 -4.44 10.62 11.42
C THR A 101 -5.75 10.62 10.65
N ALA A 102 -6.52 11.70 10.76
CA ALA A 102 -7.76 11.88 10.00
C ALA A 102 -7.50 11.90 8.48
N LEU A 103 -6.43 12.59 8.06
CA LEU A 103 -5.98 12.63 6.67
C LEU A 103 -5.72 11.21 6.14
N GLY A 104 -4.97 10.39 6.88
CA GLY A 104 -4.73 8.98 6.53
C GLY A 104 -6.05 8.22 6.34
N GLY A 105 -6.98 8.34 7.29
CA GLY A 105 -8.29 7.68 7.23
C GLY A 105 -9.15 8.11 6.05
N LEU A 106 -9.04 9.35 5.61
CA LEU A 106 -9.81 9.90 4.49
C LEU A 106 -9.18 9.62 3.13
N ALA A 107 -7.86 9.37 3.07
CA ALA A 107 -7.15 9.02 1.84
C ALA A 107 -7.63 7.69 1.23
N VAL A 108 -8.37 6.86 1.99
CA VAL A 108 -9.02 5.64 1.47
C VAL A 108 -10.10 5.92 0.42
N VAL A 109 -10.47 7.17 0.17
CA VAL A 109 -11.32 7.58 -0.96
C VAL A 109 -10.80 7.02 -2.29
N THR A 110 -9.50 6.81 -2.39
CA THR A 110 -8.82 6.13 -3.50
C THR A 110 -9.42 4.75 -3.77
N GLN A 111 -9.61 3.93 -2.73
CA GLN A 111 -10.17 2.58 -2.88
C GLN A 111 -11.63 2.62 -3.32
N VAL A 112 -12.39 3.58 -2.80
CA VAL A 112 -13.79 3.79 -3.21
C VAL A 112 -13.87 4.20 -4.70
N MET A 113 -12.96 5.08 -5.17
CA MET A 113 -12.92 5.50 -6.58
C MET A 113 -12.48 4.36 -7.51
N VAL A 114 -11.52 3.53 -7.12
CA VAL A 114 -11.09 2.35 -7.88
C VAL A 114 -12.25 1.37 -8.04
N THR A 115 -12.94 1.03 -6.94
CA THR A 115 -14.12 0.16 -6.95
C THR A 115 -15.25 0.76 -7.80
N TYR A 116 -15.50 2.06 -7.67
CA TYR A 116 -16.50 2.75 -8.49
C TYR A 116 -16.16 2.66 -9.98
N THR A 117 -14.88 2.83 -10.32
CA THR A 117 -14.41 2.72 -11.71
C THR A 117 -14.62 1.30 -12.26
N ALA A 118 -14.26 0.29 -11.48
CA ALA A 118 -14.44 -1.11 -11.86
C ALA A 118 -15.89 -1.46 -12.18
N VAL A 119 -16.84 -0.88 -11.43
CA VAL A 119 -18.27 -1.16 -11.58
C VAL A 119 -18.93 -0.38 -12.71
N HIS A 120 -18.50 0.86 -12.95
CA HIS A 120 -19.21 1.79 -13.85
C HIS A 120 -18.48 2.04 -15.18
N ALA A 121 -17.28 1.50 -15.38
CA ALA A 121 -16.61 1.53 -16.66
C ALA A 121 -17.34 0.62 -17.69
N ALA A 122 -17.29 1.00 -18.97
CA ALA A 122 -17.82 0.15 -20.04
C ALA A 122 -17.06 -1.20 -20.05
N PRO A 123 -17.76 -2.36 -20.18
CA PRO A 123 -17.11 -3.68 -20.14
C PRO A 123 -15.91 -3.80 -21.09
N ALA A 124 -16.02 -3.29 -22.30
CA ALA A 124 -14.96 -3.30 -23.31
C ALA A 124 -13.74 -2.44 -22.96
N ARG A 125 -13.80 -1.58 -21.92
CA ARG A 125 -12.74 -0.64 -21.52
C ARG A 125 -12.47 -0.66 -20.02
N GLN A 126 -13.02 -1.62 -19.30
CA GLN A 126 -12.89 -1.71 -17.84
C GLN A 126 -11.43 -1.82 -17.40
N GLY A 127 -10.65 -2.70 -18.05
CA GLY A 127 -9.24 -2.86 -17.77
C GLY A 127 -8.42 -1.56 -18.00
N TRP A 128 -8.70 -0.87 -19.11
CA TRP A 128 -8.07 0.42 -19.41
C TRP A 128 -8.42 1.46 -18.34
N ALA A 129 -9.69 1.56 -17.94
CA ALA A 129 -10.13 2.54 -16.94
C ALA A 129 -9.48 2.30 -15.57
N ILE A 130 -9.46 1.04 -15.12
CA ILE A 130 -8.78 0.66 -13.88
C ILE A 130 -7.28 0.95 -13.99
N GLY A 131 -6.65 0.62 -15.11
CA GLY A 131 -5.23 0.88 -15.37
C GLY A 131 -4.88 2.36 -15.29
N VAL A 132 -5.69 3.26 -15.85
CA VAL A 132 -5.48 4.71 -15.77
C VAL A 132 -5.59 5.22 -14.33
N VAL A 133 -6.61 4.78 -13.59
CA VAL A 133 -6.79 5.20 -12.19
C VAL A 133 -5.67 4.67 -11.31
N THR A 134 -5.27 3.42 -11.47
CA THR A 134 -4.14 2.81 -10.74
C THR A 134 -2.81 3.49 -11.11
N GLY A 135 -2.64 3.84 -12.39
CA GLY A 135 -1.49 4.63 -12.85
C GLY A 135 -1.39 5.98 -12.14
N GLY A 136 -2.54 6.64 -11.88
CA GLY A 136 -2.59 7.85 -11.06
C GLY A 136 -2.14 7.62 -9.62
N ILE A 137 -2.57 6.52 -9.00
CA ILE A 137 -2.14 6.13 -7.64
C ILE A 137 -0.62 5.97 -7.59
N ILE A 138 -0.06 5.19 -8.52
CA ILE A 138 1.39 4.94 -8.59
C ILE A 138 2.15 6.25 -8.79
N SER A 139 1.71 7.08 -9.75
CA SER A 139 2.32 8.39 -9.99
C SER A 139 2.24 9.29 -8.75
N GLY A 140 1.11 9.29 -8.03
CA GLY A 140 0.93 10.02 -6.79
C GLY A 140 1.93 9.60 -5.70
N ILE A 141 2.12 8.30 -5.50
CA ILE A 141 3.10 7.76 -4.54
C ILE A 141 4.52 8.21 -4.90
N LEU A 142 4.91 8.06 -6.17
CA LEU A 142 6.26 8.34 -6.64
C LEU A 142 6.60 9.82 -6.59
N LEU A 143 5.69 10.68 -7.06
CA LEU A 143 5.91 12.11 -7.10
C LEU A 143 5.74 12.80 -5.75
N SER A 144 5.01 12.18 -4.80
CA SER A 144 4.67 12.80 -3.52
C SER A 144 5.88 13.32 -2.76
N ARG A 145 6.95 12.53 -2.69
CA ARG A 145 8.18 12.86 -1.96
C ARG A 145 8.94 14.00 -2.61
N THR A 146 9.09 13.95 -3.93
CA THR A 146 9.77 15.02 -4.69
C THR A 146 8.99 16.32 -4.63
N VAL A 147 7.67 16.26 -4.86
CA VAL A 147 6.80 17.46 -4.81
C VAL A 147 6.79 18.07 -3.42
N SER A 148 6.68 17.25 -2.36
CA SER A 148 6.70 17.77 -1.00
C SER A 148 8.06 18.35 -0.63
N GLY A 149 9.17 17.74 -1.07
CA GLY A 149 10.51 18.29 -0.89
C GLY A 149 10.68 19.66 -1.55
N VAL A 150 10.36 19.75 -2.85
CA VAL A 150 10.45 21.02 -3.62
C VAL A 150 9.59 22.11 -3.00
N LEU A 151 8.32 21.82 -2.69
CA LEU A 151 7.44 22.82 -2.10
C LEU A 151 7.90 23.25 -0.71
N SER A 152 8.45 22.32 0.06
CA SER A 152 8.98 22.63 1.40
C SER A 152 10.19 23.55 1.33
N ASP A 153 11.14 23.27 0.42
CA ASP A 153 12.36 24.09 0.25
C ASP A 153 12.03 25.50 -0.26
N LEU A 154 10.99 25.64 -1.12
CA LEU A 154 10.61 26.94 -1.70
C LEU A 154 9.69 27.77 -0.79
N LEU A 155 8.73 27.14 -0.14
CA LEU A 155 7.61 27.82 0.53
C LEU A 155 7.37 27.36 1.98
N GLY A 156 8.22 26.44 2.47
CA GLY A 156 8.08 25.83 3.78
C GLY A 156 7.07 24.66 3.78
N TRP A 157 7.25 23.72 4.72
CA TRP A 157 6.51 22.46 4.76
C TRP A 157 4.99 22.58 4.83
N ARG A 158 4.46 23.67 5.43
CA ARG A 158 3.02 23.94 5.51
C ARG A 158 2.37 24.15 4.15
N SER A 159 3.12 24.72 3.19
CA SER A 159 2.65 24.97 1.83
C SER A 159 2.24 23.70 1.10
N VAL A 160 2.91 22.57 1.38
CA VAL A 160 2.60 21.26 0.81
C VAL A 160 1.15 20.89 1.10
N TYR A 161 0.74 21.02 2.35
CA TYR A 161 -0.62 20.68 2.79
C TYR A 161 -1.64 21.74 2.35
N LEU A 162 -1.29 23.03 2.30
CA LEU A 162 -2.17 24.09 1.80
C LEU A 162 -2.48 23.93 0.31
N ILE A 163 -1.46 23.67 -0.50
CA ILE A 163 -1.62 23.46 -1.95
C ILE A 163 -2.44 22.20 -2.20
N ALA A 164 -2.16 21.11 -1.45
CA ALA A 164 -2.95 19.89 -1.54
C ALA A 164 -4.41 20.11 -1.11
N ALA A 165 -4.66 20.89 -0.06
CA ALA A 165 -6.01 21.24 0.37
C ALA A 165 -6.79 22.02 -0.71
N ALA A 166 -6.13 22.98 -1.35
CA ALA A 166 -6.72 23.72 -2.48
C ALA A 166 -7.03 22.81 -3.66
N ALA A 167 -6.09 21.92 -4.03
CA ALA A 167 -6.28 20.94 -5.10
C ALA A 167 -7.41 19.95 -4.77
N ALA A 168 -7.48 19.44 -3.53
CA ALA A 168 -8.55 18.55 -3.08
C ALA A 168 -9.91 19.25 -3.08
N THR A 169 -9.98 20.54 -2.67
CA THR A 169 -11.21 21.35 -2.72
C THR A 169 -11.69 21.54 -4.17
N ALA A 170 -10.78 21.91 -5.07
CA ALA A 170 -11.10 22.03 -6.50
C ALA A 170 -11.59 20.70 -7.08
N THR A 171 -10.90 19.61 -6.76
CA THR A 171 -11.28 18.25 -7.19
C THR A 171 -12.66 17.87 -6.67
N ALA A 172 -12.97 18.12 -5.40
CA ALA A 172 -14.29 17.89 -4.82
C ALA A 172 -15.39 18.69 -5.54
N GLY A 173 -15.12 19.96 -5.86
CA GLY A 173 -16.04 20.84 -6.62
C GLY A 173 -16.33 20.30 -8.02
N ILE A 174 -15.31 19.80 -8.72
CA ILE A 174 -15.47 19.18 -10.05
C ILE A 174 -16.24 17.86 -9.93
N LEU A 175 -15.87 16.99 -8.98
CA LEU A 175 -16.56 15.72 -8.73
C LEU A 175 -18.03 15.91 -8.39
N MET A 176 -18.36 16.96 -7.62
CA MET A 176 -19.74 17.35 -7.31
C MET A 176 -20.58 17.67 -8.55
N ARG A 177 -19.97 18.26 -9.58
CA ARG A 177 -20.66 18.61 -10.83
C ARG A 177 -20.78 17.45 -11.83
N VAL A 178 -19.76 16.61 -11.86
CA VAL A 178 -19.59 15.58 -12.91
C VAL A 178 -20.18 14.23 -12.52
N LEU A 179 -20.18 13.86 -11.22
CA LEU A 179 -20.70 12.56 -10.79
C LEU A 179 -22.24 12.53 -10.80
N PRO A 180 -22.85 11.49 -11.37
CA PRO A 180 -24.31 11.32 -11.41
C PRO A 180 -24.92 11.26 -10.01
N ARG A 181 -26.13 11.84 -9.85
CA ARG A 181 -26.85 11.88 -8.57
C ARG A 181 -27.47 10.55 -8.14
N ALA A 182 -27.63 9.60 -9.06
CA ALA A 182 -28.35 8.36 -8.83
C ALA A 182 -27.47 7.14 -9.10
N THR A 183 -26.92 6.59 -8.05
CA THR A 183 -26.49 5.19 -8.02
C THR A 183 -27.08 4.55 -6.77
N ARG A 184 -27.93 3.53 -6.96
CA ARG A 184 -28.57 2.79 -5.87
C ARG A 184 -27.49 2.07 -5.04
N SER A 185 -27.67 2.02 -3.72
CA SER A 185 -27.00 1.08 -2.83
C SER A 185 -27.13 -0.35 -3.36
N ARG A 186 -26.04 -1.09 -3.40
CA ARG A 186 -25.96 -2.41 -4.04
C ARG A 186 -26.40 -3.58 -3.16
N THR A 187 -26.37 -3.45 -1.84
CA THR A 187 -26.60 -4.58 -0.93
C THR A 187 -27.61 -4.23 0.16
N GLY A 188 -28.55 -5.16 0.40
CA GLY A 188 -29.42 -5.11 1.58
C GLY A 188 -28.73 -5.53 2.89
N LEU A 189 -27.39 -5.60 2.91
CA LEU A 189 -26.61 -6.03 4.07
C LEU A 189 -26.44 -4.90 5.07
N HIS A 190 -26.54 -5.24 6.36
CA HIS A 190 -26.24 -4.31 7.45
C HIS A 190 -24.75 -4.06 7.59
N TYR A 191 -24.36 -2.83 7.93
CA TYR A 191 -22.94 -2.42 8.04
C TYR A 191 -22.11 -3.35 8.94
N GLY A 192 -22.66 -3.78 10.09
CA GLY A 192 -21.97 -4.73 10.97
C GLY A 192 -21.67 -6.09 10.32
N GLN A 193 -22.52 -6.56 9.40
CA GLN A 193 -22.31 -7.80 8.66
C GLN A 193 -21.16 -7.65 7.66
N LEU A 194 -20.99 -6.48 7.06
CA LEU A 194 -19.87 -6.19 6.15
C LEU A 194 -18.54 -6.20 6.89
N LEU A 195 -18.48 -5.57 8.08
CA LEU A 195 -17.28 -5.56 8.92
C LEU A 195 -16.91 -6.98 9.38
N THR A 196 -17.86 -7.71 9.91
CA THR A 196 -17.63 -9.09 10.39
C THR A 196 -17.24 -10.03 9.23
N SER A 197 -17.77 -9.83 8.02
CA SER A 197 -17.41 -10.63 6.86
C SER A 197 -15.95 -10.45 6.45
N THR A 198 -15.42 -9.22 6.51
CA THR A 198 -14.00 -8.94 6.22
C THR A 198 -13.08 -9.65 7.22
N LEU A 199 -13.45 -9.64 8.52
CA LEU A 199 -12.68 -10.33 9.56
C LEU A 199 -12.77 -11.86 9.43
N ARG A 200 -13.94 -12.40 9.04
CA ARG A 200 -14.13 -13.83 8.77
C ARG A 200 -13.26 -14.29 7.61
N LEU A 201 -13.18 -13.52 6.50
CA LEU A 201 -12.30 -13.85 5.37
C LEU A 201 -10.85 -14.04 5.78
N LEU A 202 -10.32 -13.21 6.69
CA LEU A 202 -8.96 -13.38 7.22
C LEU A 202 -8.78 -14.68 8.03
N ARG A 203 -9.84 -15.14 8.69
CA ARG A 203 -9.82 -16.38 9.46
C ARG A 203 -9.95 -17.60 8.56
N ASP A 204 -10.86 -17.55 7.60
CA ASP A 204 -11.30 -18.70 6.82
C ASP A 204 -10.40 -18.96 5.60
N GLU A 205 -9.73 -17.90 5.06
CA GLU A 205 -8.91 -17.99 3.86
C GLU A 205 -7.40 -18.01 4.18
N PRO A 206 -6.73 -19.17 4.21
CA PRO A 206 -5.32 -19.29 4.57
C PRO A 206 -4.39 -18.56 3.59
N VAL A 207 -4.75 -18.52 2.30
CA VAL A 207 -3.99 -17.79 1.28
C VAL A 207 -4.02 -16.29 1.59
N LEU A 208 -5.20 -15.71 1.86
CA LEU A 208 -5.33 -14.30 2.24
C LEU A 208 -4.48 -14.00 3.47
N ARG A 209 -4.56 -14.82 4.50
CA ARG A 209 -3.80 -14.64 5.75
C ARG A 209 -2.30 -14.66 5.50
N SER A 210 -1.79 -15.67 4.80
CA SER A 210 -0.35 -15.79 4.50
C SER A 210 0.14 -14.59 3.67
N ARG A 211 -0.59 -14.20 2.62
CA ARG A 211 -0.22 -13.06 1.77
C ARG A 211 -0.34 -11.73 2.48
N SER A 212 -1.28 -11.58 3.41
CA SER A 212 -1.41 -10.39 4.25
C SER A 212 -0.24 -10.25 5.23
N VAL A 213 0.24 -11.34 5.84
CA VAL A 213 1.43 -11.32 6.69
C VAL A 213 2.68 -10.93 5.88
N ILE A 214 2.85 -11.50 4.69
CA ILE A 214 3.96 -11.10 3.79
C ILE A 214 3.85 -9.61 3.45
N ALA A 215 2.65 -9.11 3.13
CA ALA A 215 2.44 -7.68 2.87
C ALA A 215 2.84 -6.81 4.08
N MET A 216 2.40 -7.19 5.28
CA MET A 216 2.74 -6.49 6.51
C MET A 216 4.26 -6.35 6.67
N LEU A 217 5.01 -7.42 6.45
CA LEU A 217 6.45 -7.45 6.64
C LEU A 217 7.22 -6.70 5.53
N ILE A 218 6.85 -6.85 4.25
CA ILE A 218 7.54 -6.14 3.17
C ILE A 218 7.29 -4.63 3.24
N PHE A 219 6.08 -4.22 3.62
CA PHE A 219 5.79 -2.79 3.82
C PHE A 219 6.38 -2.23 5.11
N ALA A 220 6.57 -3.04 6.15
CA ALA A 220 7.39 -2.66 7.29
C ALA A 220 8.84 -2.42 6.85
N ALA A 221 9.44 -3.33 6.06
CA ALA A 221 10.83 -3.21 5.60
C ALA A 221 11.06 -1.93 4.76
N ILE A 222 10.20 -1.63 3.77
CA ILE A 222 10.36 -0.40 2.98
C ILE A 222 10.16 0.86 3.83
N THR A 223 9.24 0.83 4.78
CA THR A 223 9.00 1.96 5.66
C THR A 223 10.17 2.16 6.63
N VAL A 224 10.80 1.08 7.09
CA VAL A 224 12.04 1.11 7.87
C VAL A 224 13.16 1.83 7.09
N LEU A 225 13.26 1.64 5.79
CA LEU A 225 14.25 2.34 4.95
C LEU A 225 13.90 3.82 4.78
N LEU A 226 12.68 4.10 4.31
CA LEU A 226 12.31 5.42 3.80
C LEU A 226 11.97 6.44 4.89
N THR A 227 11.50 5.99 6.07
CA THR A 227 11.08 6.91 7.14
C THR A 227 12.25 7.67 7.75
N PRO A 228 13.31 7.02 8.26
CA PRO A 228 14.42 7.72 8.87
C PRO A 228 15.42 8.25 7.83
N MET A 229 15.27 7.96 6.54
CA MET A 229 16.26 8.27 5.51
C MET A 229 16.56 9.78 5.41
N VAL A 230 15.58 10.65 5.66
CA VAL A 230 15.77 12.10 5.69
C VAL A 230 16.77 12.52 6.77
N LEU A 231 16.77 11.86 7.92
CA LEU A 231 17.59 12.25 9.09
C LEU A 231 19.11 12.24 8.81
N PRO A 232 19.71 11.15 8.29
CA PRO A 232 21.14 11.17 7.93
C PRO A 232 21.43 11.99 6.68
N LEU A 233 20.50 12.15 5.76
CA LEU A 233 20.75 12.84 4.49
C LEU A 233 20.73 14.37 4.65
N THR A 234 19.90 14.92 5.54
CA THR A 234 19.87 16.37 5.83
C THR A 234 20.96 16.77 6.84
N ALA A 235 21.51 15.83 7.61
CA ALA A 235 22.59 16.05 8.54
C ALA A 235 23.98 15.98 7.88
N ALA A 236 25.04 16.37 8.65
CA ALA A 236 26.41 16.18 8.23
C ALA A 236 26.72 14.69 7.97
N PRO A 237 27.51 14.34 6.98
CA PRO A 237 28.27 15.19 6.07
C PRO A 237 27.52 15.63 4.79
N TYR A 238 26.30 15.15 4.55
CA TYR A 238 25.61 15.29 3.27
C TYR A 238 24.91 16.63 3.09
N HIS A 239 24.21 17.13 4.12
CA HIS A 239 23.47 18.39 4.09
C HIS A 239 22.54 18.55 2.87
N LEU A 240 21.89 17.44 2.45
CA LEU A 240 20.96 17.46 1.32
C LEU A 240 19.70 18.26 1.64
N SER A 241 19.19 18.97 0.65
CA SER A 241 17.87 19.62 0.71
C SER A 241 16.74 18.59 0.71
N HIS A 242 15.54 18.99 1.12
CA HIS A 242 14.37 18.11 1.07
C HIS A 242 14.02 17.71 -0.38
N THR A 243 14.31 18.58 -1.35
CA THR A 243 14.20 18.27 -2.78
C THR A 243 15.11 17.10 -3.15
N GLU A 244 16.39 17.14 -2.77
CA GLU A 244 17.35 16.07 -3.08
C GLU A 244 16.98 14.75 -2.39
N VAL A 245 16.52 14.82 -1.11
CA VAL A 245 15.98 13.64 -0.41
C VAL A 245 14.74 13.11 -1.13
N GLY A 246 13.86 13.98 -1.60
CA GLY A 246 12.67 13.61 -2.36
C GLY A 246 12.97 12.89 -3.68
N LEU A 247 14.12 13.18 -4.32
CA LEU A 247 14.57 12.51 -5.55
C LEU A 247 14.86 11.01 -5.35
N PHE A 248 15.22 10.58 -4.14
CA PHE A 248 15.29 9.14 -3.83
C PHE A 248 13.94 8.43 -3.99
N GLY A 249 12.82 9.16 -3.86
CA GLY A 249 11.50 8.64 -4.22
C GLY A 249 11.36 8.30 -5.70
N LEU A 250 12.02 9.09 -6.60
CA LEU A 250 12.05 8.79 -8.03
C LEU A 250 12.97 7.60 -8.38
N ALA A 251 14.01 7.35 -7.58
CA ALA A 251 14.78 6.11 -7.71
C ALA A 251 13.89 4.88 -7.50
N GLY A 252 12.97 4.92 -6.51
CA GLY A 252 11.94 3.90 -6.33
C GLY A 252 11.02 3.74 -7.54
N ALA A 253 10.75 4.81 -8.31
CA ALA A 253 9.97 4.71 -9.54
C ALA A 253 10.57 3.75 -10.58
N ALA A 254 11.90 3.73 -10.70
CA ALA A 254 12.59 2.78 -11.59
C ALA A 254 12.35 1.33 -11.16
N GLY A 255 12.33 1.06 -9.84
CA GLY A 255 11.97 -0.24 -9.28
C GLY A 255 10.52 -0.62 -9.61
N ALA A 256 9.57 0.30 -9.42
CA ALA A 256 8.16 0.08 -9.73
C ALA A 256 7.90 -0.23 -11.21
N LEU A 257 8.60 0.43 -12.14
CA LEU A 257 8.49 0.15 -13.58
C LEU A 257 8.87 -1.31 -13.92
N GLY A 258 9.87 -1.87 -13.23
CA GLY A 258 10.25 -3.28 -13.40
C GLY A 258 9.14 -4.26 -12.97
N ALA A 259 8.30 -3.89 -12.02
CA ALA A 259 7.22 -4.73 -11.50
C ALA A 259 6.09 -4.97 -12.53
N PHE A 260 5.98 -4.16 -13.60
CA PHE A 260 5.04 -4.46 -14.68
C PHE A 260 5.32 -5.82 -15.34
N LYS A 261 6.59 -6.22 -15.47
CA LYS A 261 6.95 -7.55 -15.94
C LYS A 261 6.58 -8.64 -14.94
N ALA A 262 6.63 -8.36 -13.65
CA ALA A 262 6.22 -9.29 -12.60
C ALA A 262 4.75 -9.71 -12.76
N GLY A 263 3.85 -8.80 -13.16
CA GLY A 263 2.45 -9.10 -13.45
C GLY A 263 2.30 -10.19 -14.51
N SER A 264 2.97 -10.02 -15.66
CA SER A 264 2.90 -11.02 -16.74
C SER A 264 3.50 -12.39 -16.34
N TRP A 265 4.51 -12.41 -15.48
CA TRP A 265 5.05 -13.66 -14.94
C TRP A 265 4.05 -14.34 -13.98
N CYS A 266 3.33 -13.55 -13.19
CA CYS A 266 2.27 -14.07 -12.32
C CYS A 266 1.10 -14.66 -13.11
N ASP A 267 0.73 -14.06 -14.24
CA ASP A 267 -0.31 -14.56 -15.14
C ASP A 267 0.08 -15.91 -15.75
N ASN A 268 1.40 -16.14 -15.99
CA ASN A 268 1.96 -17.39 -16.44
C ASN A 268 2.21 -18.43 -15.31
N GLY A 269 1.64 -18.23 -14.12
CA GLY A 269 1.73 -19.19 -13.01
C GLY A 269 3.02 -19.10 -12.18
N LEU A 270 3.88 -18.10 -12.44
CA LEU A 270 5.18 -17.95 -11.77
C LEU A 270 5.13 -17.10 -10.49
N ALA A 271 3.95 -16.81 -9.94
CA ALA A 271 3.78 -15.93 -8.77
C ALA A 271 4.65 -16.32 -7.56
N SER A 272 4.82 -17.61 -7.30
CA SER A 272 5.69 -18.10 -6.21
C SER A 272 7.17 -17.77 -6.47
N ARG A 273 7.66 -17.96 -7.70
CA ARG A 273 9.04 -17.60 -8.07
C ARG A 273 9.29 -16.10 -7.99
N VAL A 274 8.32 -15.29 -8.45
CA VAL A 274 8.37 -13.81 -8.36
C VAL A 274 8.45 -13.39 -6.90
N THR A 275 7.65 -14.00 -6.02
CA THR A 275 7.69 -13.74 -4.57
C THR A 275 9.08 -14.07 -4.00
N GLY A 276 9.62 -15.25 -4.28
CA GLY A 276 10.91 -15.69 -3.75
C GLY A 276 12.06 -14.79 -4.21
N ILE A 277 12.14 -14.49 -5.51
CA ILE A 277 13.17 -13.59 -6.08
C ILE A 277 13.05 -12.18 -5.48
N GLY A 278 11.83 -11.64 -5.38
CA GLY A 278 11.60 -10.31 -4.82
C GLY A 278 12.04 -10.22 -3.35
N LEU A 279 11.69 -11.20 -2.52
CA LEU A 279 12.09 -11.26 -1.11
C LEU A 279 13.61 -11.42 -0.95
N TRP A 280 14.25 -12.21 -1.81
CA TRP A 280 15.70 -12.37 -1.80
C TRP A 280 16.40 -11.06 -2.17
N LEU A 281 15.94 -10.39 -3.23
CA LEU A 281 16.47 -9.09 -3.64
C LEU A 281 16.32 -8.03 -2.53
N MET A 282 15.15 -7.95 -1.90
CA MET A 282 14.92 -7.06 -0.76
C MET A 282 15.90 -7.33 0.38
N SER A 283 16.13 -8.61 0.69
CA SER A 283 17.05 -9.00 1.78
C SER A 283 18.51 -8.64 1.47
N ALA A 284 18.96 -8.90 0.23
CA ALA A 284 20.32 -8.60 -0.21
C ALA A 284 20.58 -7.09 -0.33
N ALA A 285 19.59 -6.30 -0.71
CA ALA A 285 19.76 -4.85 -0.91
C ALA A 285 20.06 -4.08 0.38
N TRP A 286 19.79 -4.64 1.56
CA TRP A 286 20.20 -4.03 2.83
C TRP A 286 21.71 -3.91 2.99
N LEU A 287 22.49 -4.79 2.34
CA LEU A 287 23.96 -4.68 2.27
C LEU A 287 24.38 -3.40 1.54
N LEU A 288 23.66 -3.05 0.47
CA LEU A 288 23.89 -1.79 -0.25
C LEU A 288 23.38 -0.58 0.55
N ALA A 289 22.24 -0.69 1.22
CA ALA A 289 21.73 0.37 2.09
C ALA A 289 22.72 0.70 3.22
N ALA A 290 23.43 -0.29 3.73
CA ALA A 290 24.45 -0.11 4.77
C ALA A 290 25.67 0.68 4.27
N THR A 291 25.88 0.82 2.96
CA THR A 291 26.99 1.61 2.39
C THR A 291 26.75 3.12 2.43
N LEU A 292 25.63 3.62 2.95
CA LEU A 292 25.31 5.06 3.01
C LEU A 292 26.50 5.89 3.51
N ARG A 293 27.22 5.40 4.52
CA ARG A 293 28.39 6.11 5.09
C ARG A 293 29.47 6.45 4.06
N TRP A 294 29.55 5.67 2.97
CA TRP A 294 30.60 5.81 1.95
C TRP A 294 30.04 6.18 0.57
N SER A 295 28.76 5.90 0.29
CA SER A 295 28.20 6.05 -1.04
C SER A 295 26.69 6.31 -1.03
N LEU A 296 26.31 7.51 -1.50
CA LEU A 296 24.90 7.83 -1.79
C LEU A 296 24.35 6.99 -2.96
N ILE A 297 25.23 6.63 -3.92
CA ILE A 297 24.85 5.78 -5.04
C ILE A 297 24.46 4.38 -4.55
N GLY A 298 25.20 3.84 -3.58
CA GLY A 298 24.86 2.57 -2.94
C GLY A 298 23.46 2.59 -2.32
N LEU A 299 23.10 3.67 -1.61
CA LEU A 299 21.76 3.86 -1.07
C LEU A 299 20.71 3.97 -2.18
N ALA A 300 20.97 4.75 -3.23
CA ALA A 300 20.04 4.90 -4.35
C ALA A 300 19.73 3.55 -5.04
N ILE A 301 20.76 2.74 -5.28
CA ILE A 301 20.61 1.39 -5.84
C ILE A 301 19.83 0.49 -4.86
N ALA A 302 20.09 0.59 -3.56
CA ALA A 302 19.34 -0.15 -2.55
C ALA A 302 17.84 0.20 -2.59
N VAL A 303 17.50 1.50 -2.68
CA VAL A 303 16.11 1.96 -2.81
C VAL A 303 15.44 1.36 -4.04
N VAL A 304 16.11 1.40 -5.21
CA VAL A 304 15.59 0.82 -6.45
C VAL A 304 15.32 -0.69 -6.30
N ILE A 305 16.27 -1.43 -5.74
CA ILE A 305 16.15 -2.90 -5.62
C ILE A 305 15.09 -3.27 -4.59
N ILE A 306 15.02 -2.58 -3.44
CA ILE A 306 14.01 -2.84 -2.42
C ILE A 306 12.61 -2.52 -2.95
N ASP A 307 12.44 -1.39 -3.66
CA ASP A 307 11.14 -1.03 -4.22
C ASP A 307 10.72 -1.99 -5.35
N PHE A 308 11.66 -2.40 -6.22
CA PHE A 308 11.41 -3.43 -7.23
C PHE A 308 10.95 -4.75 -6.60
N GLY A 309 11.64 -5.21 -5.56
CA GLY A 309 11.29 -6.42 -4.83
C GLY A 309 9.92 -6.29 -4.17
N LEU A 310 9.68 -5.17 -3.48
CA LEU A 310 8.39 -4.84 -2.84
C LEU A 310 7.24 -4.91 -3.84
N GLN A 311 7.34 -4.17 -4.96
CA GLN A 311 6.26 -4.09 -5.94
C GLN A 311 6.01 -5.44 -6.62
N SER A 312 7.08 -6.18 -6.92
CA SER A 312 6.97 -7.53 -7.49
C SER A 312 6.24 -8.49 -6.57
N VAL A 313 6.59 -8.52 -5.28
CA VAL A 313 5.92 -9.34 -4.27
C VAL A 313 4.49 -8.87 -4.04
N HIS A 314 4.25 -7.55 -4.02
CA HIS A 314 2.91 -6.98 -3.86
C HIS A 314 1.97 -7.39 -5.00
N VAL A 315 2.43 -7.30 -6.25
CA VAL A 315 1.68 -7.74 -7.44
C VAL A 315 1.42 -9.26 -7.39
N ALA A 316 2.41 -10.06 -7.02
CA ALA A 316 2.25 -11.51 -6.86
C ALA A 316 1.22 -11.85 -5.78
N ASN A 317 1.24 -11.18 -4.63
CA ASN A 317 0.26 -11.36 -3.57
C ASN A 317 -1.15 -11.03 -4.03
N GLN A 318 -1.34 -9.88 -4.71
CA GLN A 318 -2.65 -9.48 -5.23
C GLN A 318 -3.17 -10.46 -6.28
N SER A 319 -2.31 -10.93 -7.20
CA SER A 319 -2.73 -11.88 -8.24
C SER A 319 -3.22 -13.20 -7.64
N LEU A 320 -2.62 -13.67 -6.55
CA LEU A 320 -3.05 -14.89 -5.85
C LEU A 320 -4.33 -14.69 -5.04
N ILE A 321 -4.50 -13.54 -4.39
CA ILE A 321 -5.69 -13.20 -3.62
C ILE A 321 -6.91 -13.03 -4.54
N TYR A 322 -6.75 -12.41 -5.71
CA TYR A 322 -7.85 -12.18 -6.64
C TYR A 322 -8.34 -13.43 -7.37
N ARG A 323 -7.61 -14.54 -7.27
CA ARG A 323 -8.07 -15.87 -7.77
C ARG A 323 -9.09 -16.53 -6.82
N LEU A 324 -9.21 -16.06 -5.56
CA LEU A 324 -10.09 -16.69 -4.57
C LEU A 324 -11.57 -16.50 -4.92
N ASP A 325 -12.05 -15.27 -5.08
CA ASP A 325 -13.45 -14.97 -5.39
C ASP A 325 -13.57 -13.57 -6.00
N ALA A 326 -14.18 -13.48 -7.19
CA ALA A 326 -14.35 -12.23 -7.91
C ALA A 326 -15.35 -11.27 -7.23
N ASP A 327 -16.38 -11.79 -6.56
CA ASP A 327 -17.40 -10.99 -5.88
C ASP A 327 -16.90 -10.37 -4.58
N LEU A 328 -15.81 -10.92 -4.03
CA LEU A 328 -15.19 -10.48 -2.77
C LEU A 328 -13.95 -9.60 -2.94
N HIS A 329 -13.54 -9.26 -4.16
CA HIS A 329 -12.30 -8.51 -4.43
C HIS A 329 -12.14 -7.25 -3.56
N GLY A 330 -13.21 -6.47 -3.38
CA GLY A 330 -13.16 -5.26 -2.55
C GLY A 330 -12.83 -5.54 -1.08
N ARG A 331 -13.41 -6.60 -0.50
CA ARG A 331 -13.19 -7.00 0.89
C ARG A 331 -11.83 -7.66 1.07
N LEU A 332 -11.41 -8.49 0.12
CA LEU A 332 -10.08 -9.11 0.09
C LEU A 332 -8.99 -8.04 0.02
N THR A 333 -9.18 -7.03 -0.83
CA THR A 333 -8.25 -5.89 -0.93
C THR A 333 -8.22 -5.08 0.37
N ALA A 334 -9.37 -4.77 0.98
CA ALA A 334 -9.43 -4.01 2.23
C ALA A 334 -8.72 -4.75 3.36
N ALA A 335 -8.95 -6.06 3.50
CA ALA A 335 -8.27 -6.90 4.48
C ALA A 335 -6.74 -6.91 4.26
N TYR A 336 -6.30 -7.18 3.04
CA TYR A 336 -4.88 -7.20 2.66
C TYR A 336 -4.19 -5.85 2.92
N MET A 337 -4.80 -4.74 2.48
CA MET A 337 -4.26 -3.39 2.65
C MET A 337 -4.26 -2.92 4.12
N THR A 338 -5.11 -3.48 4.97
CA THR A 338 -5.05 -3.23 6.42
C THR A 338 -3.74 -3.76 7.01
N PHE A 339 -3.33 -4.97 6.64
CA PHE A 339 -2.05 -5.54 7.09
C PHE A 339 -0.85 -4.76 6.54
N TYR A 340 -0.90 -4.35 5.28
CA TYR A 340 0.05 -3.40 4.69
C TYR A 340 0.24 -2.16 5.58
N SER A 341 -0.88 -1.54 5.98
CA SER A 341 -0.84 -0.31 6.78
C SER A 341 -0.31 -0.55 8.20
N ILE A 342 -0.67 -1.68 8.83
CA ILE A 342 -0.14 -2.07 10.14
C ILE A 342 1.38 -2.25 10.06
N GLY A 343 1.88 -2.93 9.02
CA GLY A 343 3.31 -3.11 8.78
C GLY A 343 4.02 -1.78 8.60
N SER A 344 3.49 -0.89 7.75
CA SER A 344 4.04 0.45 7.54
C SER A 344 4.04 1.28 8.82
N ALA A 345 2.98 1.22 9.62
CA ALA A 345 2.89 1.93 10.90
C ALA A 345 3.96 1.45 11.90
N ALA A 346 4.09 0.13 12.06
CA ALA A 346 5.10 -0.47 12.94
C ALA A 346 6.52 -0.17 12.46
N GLY A 347 6.77 -0.26 11.14
CA GLY A 347 8.05 0.06 10.53
C GLY A 347 8.48 1.50 10.76
N ALA A 348 7.54 2.45 10.67
CA ALA A 348 7.83 3.87 10.85
C ALA A 348 8.37 4.19 12.25
N ILE A 349 7.67 3.77 13.30
CA ILE A 349 8.10 4.07 14.67
C ILE A 349 9.34 3.25 15.06
N ALA A 350 9.41 1.98 14.66
CA ALA A 350 10.55 1.13 14.95
C ALA A 350 11.85 1.64 14.30
N SER A 351 11.77 2.18 13.09
CA SER A 351 12.92 2.67 12.35
C SER A 351 13.53 3.94 12.96
N THR A 352 12.71 4.88 13.41
CA THR A 352 13.21 6.12 14.04
C THR A 352 13.77 5.86 15.44
N TRP A 353 13.20 4.89 16.16
CA TRP A 353 13.78 4.40 17.40
C TRP A 353 15.14 3.71 17.15
N ALA A 354 15.23 2.80 16.17
CA ALA A 354 16.47 2.13 15.80
C ALA A 354 17.54 3.15 15.34
N TYR A 355 17.13 4.17 14.57
CA TYR A 355 18.03 5.25 14.14
C TYR A 355 18.56 6.06 15.34
N SER A 356 17.71 6.41 16.28
CA SER A 356 18.12 7.21 17.45
C SER A 356 19.05 6.46 18.41
N THR A 357 18.97 5.12 18.47
CA THR A 357 19.78 4.29 19.38
C THR A 357 21.09 3.80 18.75
N HIS A 358 21.04 3.41 17.47
CA HIS A 358 22.16 2.77 16.77
C HIS A 358 22.51 3.42 15.43
N GLY A 359 21.96 4.60 15.14
CA GLY A 359 22.16 5.31 13.88
C GLY A 359 21.66 4.51 12.67
N TRP A 360 22.22 4.80 11.52
CA TRP A 360 21.84 4.14 10.25
C TRP A 360 22.10 2.63 10.25
N THR A 361 23.10 2.17 10.98
CA THR A 361 23.39 0.72 11.12
C THR A 361 22.23 -0.01 11.79
N GLY A 362 21.60 0.59 12.81
CA GLY A 362 20.41 0.03 13.47
C GLY A 362 19.24 -0.10 12.52
N VAL A 363 19.03 0.88 11.64
CA VAL A 363 18.00 0.85 10.59
C VAL A 363 18.25 -0.32 9.61
N CYS A 364 19.50 -0.47 9.15
CA CYS A 364 19.87 -1.54 8.23
C CYS A 364 19.70 -2.93 8.85
N LEU A 365 20.10 -3.11 10.11
CA LEU A 365 19.93 -4.38 10.83
C LEU A 365 18.46 -4.72 11.03
N LEU A 366 17.65 -3.74 11.43
CA LEU A 366 16.21 -3.93 11.59
C LEU A 366 15.55 -4.33 10.28
N GLY A 367 15.84 -3.60 9.20
CA GLY A 367 15.25 -3.86 7.89
C GLY A 367 15.70 -5.20 7.29
N ALA A 368 16.98 -5.55 7.43
CA ALA A 368 17.52 -6.84 7.03
C ALA A 368 16.85 -7.99 7.81
N SER A 369 16.69 -7.84 9.12
CA SER A 369 16.02 -8.83 9.97
C SER A 369 14.57 -9.07 9.55
N ILE A 370 13.81 -8.00 9.28
CA ILE A 370 12.43 -8.11 8.80
C ILE A 370 12.39 -8.79 7.43
N SER A 371 13.27 -8.40 6.49
CA SER A 371 13.31 -8.97 5.14
C SER A 371 13.69 -10.44 5.14
N LEU A 372 14.71 -10.83 5.91
CA LEU A 372 15.11 -12.23 6.10
C LEU A 372 14.01 -13.04 6.81
N GLY A 373 13.38 -12.47 7.85
CA GLY A 373 12.24 -13.10 8.51
C GLY A 373 11.06 -13.33 7.56
N THR A 374 10.82 -12.39 6.63
CA THR A 374 9.79 -12.56 5.60
C THR A 374 10.15 -13.68 4.62
N LEU A 375 11.41 -13.75 4.21
CA LEU A 375 11.91 -14.79 3.31
C LEU A 375 11.78 -16.18 3.96
N THR A 376 12.19 -16.33 5.22
CA THR A 376 12.08 -17.60 5.97
C THR A 376 10.61 -18.01 6.19
N TYR A 377 9.75 -17.05 6.53
CA TYR A 377 8.29 -17.28 6.64
C TYR A 377 7.70 -17.78 5.32
N TRP A 378 8.07 -17.16 4.19
CA TRP A 378 7.60 -17.58 2.88
C TRP A 378 8.10 -18.99 2.51
N ILE A 379 9.37 -19.32 2.76
CA ILE A 379 9.93 -20.66 2.50
C ILE A 379 9.17 -21.71 3.31
N GLY A 380 8.95 -21.47 4.61
CA GLY A 380 8.21 -22.39 5.48
C GLY A 380 6.77 -22.66 5.01
N ASN A 381 6.06 -21.61 4.55
CA ASN A 381 4.69 -21.77 4.06
C ASN A 381 4.61 -22.39 2.66
N SER A 382 5.61 -22.15 1.80
CA SER A 382 5.63 -22.74 0.45
C SER A 382 5.93 -24.24 0.49
N SER A 383 6.72 -24.72 1.44
CA SER A 383 6.96 -26.14 1.64
C SER A 383 5.71 -26.88 2.16
N ASN A 384 4.94 -26.26 3.06
CA ASN A 384 3.70 -26.84 3.58
C ASN A 384 2.61 -26.97 2.51
N SER A 385 2.42 -25.94 1.68
CA SER A 385 1.44 -25.98 0.58
C SER A 385 1.81 -26.97 -0.52
N GLY A 386 3.09 -27.22 -0.76
CA GLY A 386 3.56 -28.28 -1.66
C GLY A 386 3.26 -29.68 -1.13
N THR A 387 3.38 -29.89 0.17
CA THR A 387 3.09 -31.17 0.84
C THR A 387 1.59 -31.47 0.87
N GLU A 388 0.76 -30.44 1.13
CA GLU A 388 -0.72 -30.57 1.12
C GLU A 388 -1.24 -30.84 -0.31
N ALA A 389 -0.71 -30.15 -1.33
CA ALA A 389 -1.09 -30.40 -2.72
C ALA A 389 -0.68 -31.80 -3.20
N ALA A 390 0.48 -32.30 -2.79
CA ALA A 390 0.93 -33.66 -3.09
C ALA A 390 0.05 -34.70 -2.39
N ALA A 391 -0.35 -34.46 -1.14
CA ALA A 391 -1.25 -35.32 -0.38
C ALA A 391 -2.67 -35.36 -0.98
N ASP A 392 -3.20 -34.22 -1.47
CA ASP A 392 -4.52 -34.15 -2.12
C ASP A 392 -4.52 -34.86 -3.48
N ILE A 393 -3.43 -34.76 -4.26
CA ILE A 393 -3.26 -35.52 -5.52
C ILE A 393 -3.20 -37.00 -5.22
N ASP A 394 -2.45 -37.45 -4.20
CA ASP A 394 -2.32 -38.83 -3.82
C ASP A 394 -3.63 -39.44 -3.28
N SER A 395 -4.44 -38.62 -2.55
CA SER A 395 -5.80 -39.00 -2.11
C SER A 395 -6.76 -39.18 -3.29
N ARG A 396 -6.79 -38.23 -4.23
CA ARG A 396 -7.62 -38.33 -5.45
C ARG A 396 -7.21 -39.47 -6.37
N CYS A 397 -5.89 -39.78 -6.46
CA CYS A 397 -5.43 -40.95 -7.19
C CYS A 397 -5.88 -42.24 -6.53
N ARG A 398 -5.89 -42.33 -5.19
CA ARG A 398 -6.39 -43.52 -4.47
C ARG A 398 -7.90 -43.68 -4.63
N ASP A 399 -8.68 -42.61 -4.55
CA ASP A 399 -10.12 -42.68 -4.73
C ASP A 399 -10.52 -43.08 -6.16
N ASN A 400 -9.81 -42.59 -7.18
CA ASN A 400 -10.02 -42.98 -8.56
C ASN A 400 -9.57 -44.42 -8.86
N ALA A 401 -8.52 -44.90 -8.21
CA ALA A 401 -8.09 -46.30 -8.32
C ALA A 401 -9.10 -47.27 -7.65
N GLY A 402 -9.73 -46.82 -6.55
CA GLY A 402 -10.82 -47.55 -5.88
C GLY A 402 -12.06 -47.69 -6.76
N HIS A 403 -12.43 -46.66 -7.52
CA HIS A 403 -13.55 -46.72 -8.46
C HIS A 403 -13.24 -47.57 -9.72
N ALA A 404 -12.01 -47.61 -10.17
CA ALA A 404 -11.60 -48.46 -11.29
C ALA A 404 -11.61 -49.97 -10.91
N CYS A 405 -11.27 -50.32 -9.67
CA CYS A 405 -11.30 -51.71 -9.18
C CYS A 405 -12.73 -52.22 -8.96
N THR A 406 -13.69 -51.34 -8.58
CA THR A 406 -15.12 -51.74 -8.44
C THR A 406 -15.81 -51.88 -9.77
N ALA A 407 -15.39 -51.19 -10.83
CA ALA A 407 -15.96 -51.28 -12.17
C ALA A 407 -15.51 -52.59 -12.91
N GLN A 408 -14.34 -53.16 -12.59
CA GLN A 408 -13.89 -54.41 -13.20
C GLN A 408 -14.47 -55.69 -12.55
N ASN A 409 -14.96 -55.63 -11.33
CA ASN A 409 -15.58 -56.79 -10.66
C ASN A 409 -17.09 -56.95 -10.91
N GLY A 410 -17.72 -56.05 -11.67
CA GLY A 410 -19.13 -56.14 -12.03
C GLY A 410 -19.47 -56.77 -13.37
N ALA A 411 -18.46 -57.28 -14.17
CA ALA A 411 -18.64 -57.75 -15.54
C ALA A 411 -18.42 -59.26 -15.76
N HIS A 412 -18.51 -60.05 -14.71
CA HIS A 412 -18.56 -61.53 -14.83
C HIS A 412 -19.70 -62.05 -13.99
N TRP A 413 -20.91 -62.18 -14.55
CA TRP A 413 -22.00 -63.11 -14.22
C TRP A 413 -23.30 -62.59 -14.90
N SER A 414 -23.48 -62.94 -16.21
CA SER A 414 -24.73 -63.38 -16.83
C SER A 414 -24.48 -63.72 -18.31
#